data_4d31672fee4e1b06f6209b00762493c3
#
_entry.id   4d31672fee4e1b06f6209b00762493c3
#
_cell.length_a   1.000
_cell.length_b   1.000
_cell.length_c   1.000
_cell.angle_alpha   90.00
_cell.angle_beta   90.00
_cell.angle_gamma   90.00
#
_symmetry.space_group_name_H-M   'P 1'
#
loop_
_entity.id
_entity.type
_entity.pdbx_description
1 polymer ?
#
loop_
_entity_poly.entity_id
_entity_poly.type
_entity_poly.pdbx_seq_one_letter_code
_entity_poly.pdbx_strand_id
1 'polypeptide(L)'
;LKATITVKNPSLTLKAASEVAVGAKETVKATVKPASTKVTFSSSDDAIATVDATTGEVTGVKAGEVTITAKAGKTTKTVKMAVKDFILKDVKQATTTKLTATVAGNTAALKASDFVITNTSSKATVAAKSVSVDKTDKTQVTVETYVAMADGKDYTVTVADVTKTFTATDGKI
;
A
#
# COMPACT_ATOMS: atom_id res chain seq x y z
N LEU A 1 12.96 54.44 18.33
CA LEU A 1 13.38 53.26 17.55
C LEU A 1 12.15 52.37 17.36
N LYS A 2 11.63 52.25 16.11
CA LYS A 2 10.58 51.28 15.77
C LYS A 2 11.28 49.97 15.34
N ALA A 3 11.13 48.92 16.12
CA ALA A 3 11.59 47.59 15.71
C ALA A 3 10.53 46.96 14.78
N THR A 4 10.91 46.67 13.55
CA THR A 4 10.04 45.92 12.62
C THR A 4 10.24 44.43 12.83
N ILE A 5 9.23 43.75 13.38
CA ILE A 5 9.23 42.31 13.53
C ILE A 5 8.70 41.71 12.21
N THR A 6 9.56 41.08 11.41
CA THR A 6 9.15 40.37 10.23
C THR A 6 8.76 38.93 10.62
N VAL A 7 7.47 38.66 10.64
CA VAL A 7 6.95 37.29 10.86
C VAL A 7 7.05 36.52 9.54
N LYS A 8 8.03 35.63 9.41
CA LYS A 8 8.13 34.74 8.27
C LYS A 8 7.14 33.59 8.45
N ASN A 9 6.41 33.25 7.38
CA ASN A 9 5.60 32.03 7.37
C ASN A 9 6.51 30.79 7.52
N PRO A 10 6.06 29.78 8.28
CA PRO A 10 6.84 28.54 8.41
C PRO A 10 6.97 27.84 7.06
N SER A 11 8.12 27.22 6.82
CA SER A 11 8.26 26.29 5.70
C SER A 11 7.70 24.92 6.11
N LEU A 12 6.95 24.28 5.22
CA LEU A 12 6.32 22.98 5.45
C LEU A 12 6.58 22.07 4.26
N THR A 13 7.12 20.86 4.51
CA THR A 13 7.27 19.80 3.50
C THR A 13 6.59 18.53 3.99
N LEU A 14 6.00 17.77 3.07
CA LEU A 14 5.33 16.50 3.34
C LEU A 14 6.04 15.36 2.64
N LYS A 15 6.11 14.21 3.32
CA LYS A 15 6.51 12.93 2.75
C LYS A 15 5.51 11.87 3.20
N ALA A 16 4.93 11.15 2.23
CA ALA A 16 3.95 10.10 2.48
C ALA A 16 4.09 8.99 1.45
N ALA A 17 3.56 7.82 1.75
CA ALA A 17 3.26 6.81 0.74
C ALA A 17 2.15 7.34 -0.18
N SER A 18 2.15 6.89 -1.44
CA SER A 18 1.08 7.24 -2.40
C SER A 18 -0.19 6.43 -2.19
N GLU A 19 -0.11 5.34 -1.42
CA GLU A 19 -1.17 4.36 -1.24
C GLU A 19 -1.23 3.85 0.19
N VAL A 20 -2.44 3.52 0.65
CA VAL A 20 -2.71 2.81 1.90
C VAL A 20 -3.80 1.76 1.64
N ALA A 21 -3.70 0.56 2.24
CA ALA A 21 -4.76 -0.44 2.12
C ALA A 21 -5.88 -0.18 3.13
N VAL A 22 -7.09 -0.64 2.82
CA VAL A 22 -8.22 -0.61 3.75
C VAL A 22 -7.85 -1.36 5.03
N GLY A 23 -8.05 -0.72 6.20
CA GLY A 23 -7.67 -1.23 7.52
C GLY A 23 -6.18 -1.08 7.86
N ALA A 24 -5.34 -0.69 6.91
CA ALA A 24 -3.92 -0.45 7.15
C ALA A 24 -3.67 1.02 7.53
N LYS A 25 -2.48 1.27 8.07
CA LYS A 25 -2.03 2.59 8.52
C LYS A 25 -0.76 3.01 7.80
N GLU A 26 -0.71 4.28 7.42
CA GLU A 26 0.47 4.94 6.85
C GLU A 26 0.64 6.31 7.49
N THR A 27 1.87 6.83 7.56
CA THR A 27 2.12 8.11 8.20
C THR A 27 2.52 9.18 7.19
N VAL A 28 1.80 10.30 7.16
CA VAL A 28 2.20 11.51 6.48
C VAL A 28 3.19 12.27 7.36
N LYS A 29 4.47 12.21 7.02
CA LYS A 29 5.54 12.92 7.76
C LYS A 29 5.59 14.37 7.31
N ALA A 30 5.42 15.28 8.25
CA ALA A 30 5.59 16.72 8.03
C ALA A 30 6.92 17.19 8.62
N THR A 31 7.68 17.95 7.83
CA THR A 31 8.86 18.67 8.31
C THR A 31 8.58 20.16 8.24
N VAL A 32 8.67 20.85 9.39
CA VAL A 32 8.37 22.29 9.52
C VAL A 32 9.56 23.04 10.07
N LYS A 33 9.76 24.26 9.59
CA LYS A 33 10.76 25.20 10.14
C LYS A 33 10.07 26.55 10.40
N PRO A 34 10.21 27.13 11.62
CA PRO A 34 10.92 26.58 12.79
C PRO A 34 10.23 25.34 13.37
N ALA A 35 11.01 24.42 13.96
CA ALA A 35 10.52 23.14 14.48
C ALA A 35 9.49 23.26 15.63
N SER A 36 9.44 24.41 16.29
CA SER A 36 8.43 24.73 17.31
C SER A 36 7.02 24.99 16.77
N THR A 37 6.87 25.09 15.44
CA THR A 37 5.56 25.34 14.82
C THR A 37 4.71 24.08 14.87
N LYS A 38 3.53 24.15 15.49
CA LYS A 38 2.57 23.05 15.52
C LYS A 38 2.05 22.77 14.11
N VAL A 39 2.04 21.50 13.73
CA VAL A 39 1.40 21.00 12.51
C VAL A 39 0.10 20.30 12.88
N THR A 40 -0.94 20.51 12.09
CA THR A 40 -2.21 19.80 12.20
C THR A 40 -2.57 19.16 10.86
N PHE A 41 -3.17 17.96 10.90
CA PHE A 41 -3.59 17.22 9.72
C PHE A 41 -5.11 17.13 9.65
N SER A 42 -5.63 17.05 8.42
CA SER A 42 -7.04 16.76 8.13
C SER A 42 -7.18 15.96 6.84
N SER A 43 -8.20 15.13 6.79
CA SER A 43 -8.61 14.40 5.58
C SER A 43 -9.64 15.21 4.79
N SER A 44 -9.66 15.05 3.48
CA SER A 44 -10.73 15.60 2.62
C SER A 44 -12.02 14.77 2.68
N ASP A 45 -11.91 13.49 3.05
CA ASP A 45 -13.04 12.56 3.18
C ASP A 45 -12.72 11.44 4.18
N ASP A 46 -13.28 11.53 5.37
CA ASP A 46 -13.09 10.55 6.44
C ASP A 46 -13.78 9.21 6.16
N ALA A 47 -14.73 9.16 5.20
CA ALA A 47 -15.32 7.90 4.74
C ALA A 47 -14.37 7.08 3.86
N ILE A 48 -13.36 7.72 3.26
CA ILE A 48 -12.29 7.07 2.46
C ILE A 48 -11.07 6.79 3.34
N ALA A 49 -10.58 7.80 4.06
CA ALA A 49 -9.50 7.64 5.02
C ALA A 49 -9.59 8.65 6.14
N THR A 50 -9.35 8.23 7.36
CA THR A 50 -9.19 9.11 8.51
C THR A 50 -7.71 9.47 8.72
N VAL A 51 -7.45 10.61 9.35
CA VAL A 51 -6.09 11.01 9.73
C VAL A 51 -6.07 11.50 11.18
N ASP A 52 -5.08 11.07 11.95
CA ASP A 52 -4.83 11.64 13.26
C ASP A 52 -4.28 13.07 13.09
N ALA A 53 -4.99 14.04 13.68
CA ALA A 53 -4.70 15.45 13.49
C ALA A 53 -3.34 15.91 14.04
N THR A 54 -2.71 15.12 14.90
CA THR A 54 -1.44 15.47 15.57
C THR A 54 -0.27 14.67 14.98
N THR A 55 -0.45 13.38 14.77
CA THR A 55 0.63 12.47 14.33
C THR A 55 0.74 12.37 12.82
N GLY A 56 -0.36 12.66 12.08
CA GLY A 56 -0.43 12.45 10.64
C GLY A 56 -0.58 10.97 10.25
N GLU A 57 -0.96 10.09 11.21
CA GLU A 57 -1.27 8.69 10.92
C GLU A 57 -2.59 8.61 10.16
N VAL A 58 -2.53 8.07 8.93
CA VAL A 58 -3.68 7.87 8.04
C VAL A 58 -4.11 6.43 8.13
N THR A 59 -5.41 6.19 8.32
CA THR A 59 -6.02 4.85 8.29
C THR A 59 -6.97 4.74 7.11
N GLY A 60 -6.75 3.77 6.21
CA GLY A 60 -7.66 3.49 5.09
C GLY A 60 -9.00 2.91 5.59
N VAL A 61 -10.10 3.48 5.13
CA VAL A 61 -11.47 3.06 5.50
C VAL A 61 -12.17 2.38 4.33
N LYS A 62 -12.09 2.96 3.15
CA LYS A 62 -12.75 2.47 1.93
C LYS A 62 -11.90 2.83 0.71
N ALA A 63 -11.90 1.98 -0.31
CA ALA A 63 -11.20 2.26 -1.56
C ALA A 63 -11.67 3.57 -2.20
N GLY A 64 -10.71 4.38 -2.65
CA GLY A 64 -10.95 5.69 -3.23
C GLY A 64 -9.72 6.59 -3.15
N GLU A 65 -9.83 7.81 -3.64
CA GLU A 65 -8.79 8.84 -3.52
C GLU A 65 -9.13 9.83 -2.40
N VAL A 66 -8.13 10.20 -1.62
CA VAL A 66 -8.24 11.16 -0.53
C VAL A 66 -7.09 12.16 -0.59
N THR A 67 -7.33 13.38 -0.17
CA THR A 67 -6.30 14.40 0.00
C THR A 67 -6.08 14.66 1.49
N ILE A 68 -4.86 14.42 1.96
CA ILE A 68 -4.47 14.77 3.32
C ILE A 68 -3.84 16.16 3.31
N THR A 69 -4.37 17.03 4.13
CA THR A 69 -3.92 18.42 4.29
C THR A 69 -3.15 18.56 5.58
N ALA A 70 -1.95 19.13 5.52
CA ALA A 70 -1.19 19.57 6.70
C ALA A 70 -1.11 21.08 6.76
N LYS A 71 -1.36 21.66 7.94
CA LYS A 71 -1.33 23.08 8.20
C LYS A 71 -0.35 23.42 9.32
N ALA A 72 0.53 24.39 9.05
CA ALA A 72 1.50 24.93 9.99
C ALA A 72 1.40 26.46 9.99
N GLY A 73 0.75 27.04 11.00
CA GLY A 73 0.44 28.47 11.02
C GLY A 73 -0.40 28.88 9.79
N LYS A 74 0.14 29.76 8.94
CA LYS A 74 -0.50 30.19 7.68
C LYS A 74 -0.10 29.34 6.47
N THR A 75 0.85 28.40 6.63
CA THR A 75 1.32 27.53 5.53
C THR A 75 0.51 26.24 5.49
N THR A 76 0.00 25.88 4.30
CA THR A 76 -0.75 24.66 4.06
C THR A 76 -0.06 23.86 2.95
N LYS A 77 0.01 22.55 3.10
CA LYS A 77 0.46 21.59 2.08
C LYS A 77 -0.47 20.40 2.04
N THR A 78 -0.60 19.80 0.88
CA THR A 78 -1.45 18.64 0.64
C THR A 78 -0.68 17.50 0.02
N VAL A 79 -1.13 16.28 0.27
CA VAL A 79 -0.69 15.08 -0.43
C VAL A 79 -1.91 14.25 -0.80
N LYS A 80 -1.94 13.75 -2.05
CA LYS A 80 -2.96 12.80 -2.49
C LYS A 80 -2.52 11.40 -2.11
N MET A 81 -3.47 10.57 -1.70
CA MET A 81 -3.27 9.18 -1.34
C MET A 81 -4.41 8.34 -1.89
N ALA A 82 -4.09 7.22 -2.53
CA ALA A 82 -5.07 6.23 -2.94
C ALA A 82 -5.30 5.22 -1.81
N VAL A 83 -6.55 4.99 -1.45
CA VAL A 83 -6.93 3.89 -0.58
C VAL A 83 -7.36 2.72 -1.46
N LYS A 84 -6.73 1.56 -1.26
CA LYS A 84 -6.99 0.34 -2.05
C LYS A 84 -7.51 -0.77 -1.16
N ASP A 85 -8.40 -1.60 -1.67
CA ASP A 85 -8.89 -2.76 -0.93
C ASP A 85 -7.74 -3.70 -0.55
N PHE A 86 -6.80 -3.88 -1.50
CA PHE A 86 -5.62 -4.72 -1.34
C PHE A 86 -4.38 -4.03 -1.90
N ILE A 87 -3.23 -4.26 -1.27
CA ILE A 87 -1.92 -3.89 -1.82
C ILE A 87 -1.01 -5.11 -1.74
N LEU A 88 -0.60 -5.63 -2.89
CA LEU A 88 0.35 -6.73 -2.99
C LEU A 88 1.76 -6.22 -2.64
N LYS A 89 2.30 -6.64 -1.50
CA LYS A 89 3.63 -6.20 -1.01
C LYS A 89 4.75 -7.08 -1.55
N ASP A 90 4.58 -8.40 -1.53
CA ASP A 90 5.59 -9.37 -1.96
C ASP A 90 4.94 -10.66 -2.46
N VAL A 91 5.65 -11.43 -3.29
CA VAL A 91 5.26 -12.75 -3.77
C VAL A 91 6.49 -13.64 -3.80
N LYS A 92 6.35 -14.85 -3.25
CA LYS A 92 7.36 -15.90 -3.29
C LYS A 92 6.75 -17.21 -3.71
N GLN A 93 7.49 -18.01 -4.45
CA GLN A 93 7.12 -19.39 -4.71
C GLN A 93 7.34 -20.23 -3.44
N ALA A 94 6.35 -21.02 -3.07
CA ALA A 94 6.44 -21.99 -1.97
C ALA A 94 6.66 -23.42 -2.53
N THR A 95 5.98 -23.76 -3.61
CA THR A 95 6.16 -25.00 -4.38
C THR A 95 5.89 -24.71 -5.85
N THR A 96 6.07 -25.71 -6.74
CA THR A 96 5.77 -25.54 -8.18
C THR A 96 4.33 -25.10 -8.47
N THR A 97 3.39 -25.40 -7.56
CA THR A 97 1.97 -25.06 -7.68
C THR A 97 1.46 -24.12 -6.58
N LYS A 98 2.34 -23.61 -5.71
CA LYS A 98 1.93 -22.72 -4.61
C LYS A 98 2.81 -21.49 -4.54
N LEU A 99 2.17 -20.36 -4.32
CA LEU A 99 2.77 -19.06 -4.04
C LEU A 99 2.38 -18.61 -2.64
N THR A 100 3.29 -17.94 -1.95
CA THR A 100 2.99 -17.15 -0.76
C THR A 100 3.03 -15.68 -1.16
N ALA A 101 1.93 -14.98 -0.99
CA ALA A 101 1.82 -13.54 -1.24
C ALA A 101 1.66 -12.80 0.09
N THR A 102 2.37 -11.69 0.24
CA THR A 102 2.15 -10.76 1.35
C THR A 102 1.23 -9.64 0.86
N VAL A 103 0.04 -9.56 1.42
CA VAL A 103 -1.01 -8.62 1.00
C VAL A 103 -1.47 -7.78 2.18
N ALA A 104 -1.42 -6.45 2.06
CA ALA A 104 -2.07 -5.56 3.00
C ALA A 104 -3.53 -5.31 2.58
N GLY A 105 -4.42 -5.13 3.55
CA GLY A 105 -5.83 -4.86 3.32
C GLY A 105 -6.76 -5.95 3.85
N ASN A 106 -8.00 -5.98 3.34
CA ASN A 106 -9.02 -6.95 3.77
C ASN A 106 -8.81 -8.32 3.10
N THR A 107 -7.77 -9.04 3.50
CA THR A 107 -7.41 -10.34 2.91
C THR A 107 -8.50 -11.40 3.01
N ALA A 108 -9.44 -11.28 3.95
CA ALA A 108 -10.57 -12.21 4.09
C ALA A 108 -11.55 -12.17 2.89
N ALA A 109 -11.54 -11.10 2.12
CA ALA A 109 -12.37 -10.95 0.90
C ALA A 109 -11.67 -11.44 -0.37
N LEU A 110 -10.38 -11.81 -0.32
CA LEU A 110 -9.61 -12.27 -1.48
C LEU A 110 -10.14 -13.57 -2.05
N LYS A 111 -10.21 -13.64 -3.38
CA LYS A 111 -10.60 -14.81 -4.16
C LYS A 111 -9.47 -15.22 -5.10
N ALA A 112 -9.51 -16.46 -5.57
CA ALA A 112 -8.54 -16.94 -6.56
C ALA A 112 -8.52 -16.09 -7.84
N SER A 113 -9.68 -15.58 -8.26
CA SER A 113 -9.83 -14.69 -9.42
C SER A 113 -9.11 -13.34 -9.29
N ASP A 114 -8.79 -12.91 -8.06
CA ASP A 114 -8.09 -11.65 -7.82
C ASP A 114 -6.59 -11.74 -8.14
N PHE A 115 -6.07 -12.97 -8.28
CA PHE A 115 -4.67 -13.23 -8.59
C PHE A 115 -4.51 -13.56 -10.08
N VAL A 116 -3.99 -12.62 -10.85
CA VAL A 116 -3.63 -12.83 -12.25
C VAL A 116 -2.15 -13.21 -12.31
N ILE A 117 -1.86 -14.49 -12.60
CA ILE A 117 -0.50 -15.01 -12.70
C ILE A 117 -0.18 -15.21 -14.18
N THR A 118 0.88 -14.57 -14.67
CA THR A 118 1.24 -14.59 -16.09
C THR A 118 2.73 -14.92 -16.27
N ASN A 119 3.03 -15.87 -17.13
CA ASN A 119 4.40 -16.11 -17.59
C ASN A 119 4.86 -14.95 -18.45
N THR A 120 6.00 -14.34 -18.10
CA THR A 120 6.46 -13.10 -18.76
C THR A 120 6.87 -13.28 -20.21
N SER A 121 7.38 -14.47 -20.55
CA SER A 121 7.87 -14.80 -21.91
C SER A 121 6.74 -15.23 -22.84
N SER A 122 5.95 -16.23 -22.43
CA SER A 122 4.88 -16.81 -23.27
C SER A 122 3.57 -16.01 -23.23
N LYS A 123 3.42 -15.10 -22.27
CA LYS A 123 2.17 -14.38 -21.95
C LYS A 123 1.00 -15.29 -21.53
N ALA A 124 1.28 -16.58 -21.32
CA ALA A 124 0.28 -17.52 -20.84
C ALA A 124 -0.08 -17.24 -19.39
N THR A 125 -1.37 -17.29 -19.08
CA THR A 125 -1.87 -17.16 -17.70
C THR A 125 -1.88 -18.51 -17.00
N VAL A 126 -1.54 -18.50 -15.71
CA VAL A 126 -1.65 -19.66 -14.82
C VAL A 126 -2.83 -19.39 -13.90
N ALA A 127 -3.89 -20.16 -14.04
CA ALA A 127 -5.09 -19.97 -13.25
C ALA A 127 -4.85 -20.35 -11.77
N ALA A 128 -5.22 -19.46 -10.87
CA ALA A 128 -5.27 -19.77 -9.45
C ALA A 128 -6.47 -20.69 -9.15
N LYS A 129 -6.23 -21.73 -8.39
CA LYS A 129 -7.22 -22.75 -7.98
C LYS A 129 -7.90 -22.33 -6.68
N SER A 130 -7.12 -21.91 -5.70
CA SER A 130 -7.61 -21.53 -4.39
C SER A 130 -6.72 -20.47 -3.75
N VAL A 131 -7.31 -19.74 -2.82
CA VAL A 131 -6.63 -18.76 -1.96
C VAL A 131 -6.95 -19.09 -0.52
N SER A 132 -5.95 -19.11 0.32
CA SER A 132 -6.10 -19.28 1.77
C SER A 132 -5.27 -18.25 2.52
N VAL A 133 -5.88 -17.61 3.50
CA VAL A 133 -5.24 -16.63 4.38
C VAL A 133 -4.69 -17.35 5.59
N ASP A 134 -3.46 -17.05 5.99
CA ASP A 134 -2.86 -17.60 7.20
C ASP A 134 -3.69 -17.24 8.43
N LYS A 135 -3.85 -18.20 9.34
CA LYS A 135 -4.69 -18.02 10.54
C LYS A 135 -4.09 -17.05 11.55
N THR A 136 -2.77 -17.00 11.60
CA THR A 136 -2.00 -16.20 12.55
C THR A 136 -1.61 -14.85 11.96
N ASP A 137 -1.05 -14.85 10.76
CA ASP A 137 -0.65 -13.63 10.02
C ASP A 137 -1.61 -13.39 8.85
N LYS A 138 -2.59 -12.55 9.07
CA LYS A 138 -3.61 -12.21 8.07
C LYS A 138 -3.06 -11.53 6.82
N THR A 139 -1.82 -11.08 6.83
CA THR A 139 -1.15 -10.53 5.65
C THR A 139 -0.56 -11.60 4.75
N GLN A 140 -0.37 -12.84 5.25
CA GLN A 140 0.16 -13.95 4.47
C GLN A 140 -0.97 -14.73 3.80
N VAL A 141 -0.85 -14.85 2.49
CA VAL A 141 -1.85 -15.48 1.63
C VAL A 141 -1.18 -16.57 0.80
N THR A 142 -1.68 -17.79 0.88
CA THR A 142 -1.24 -18.89 0.00
C THR A 142 -2.18 -18.98 -1.20
N VAL A 143 -1.61 -18.95 -2.39
CA VAL A 143 -2.32 -19.12 -3.67
C VAL A 143 -1.89 -20.44 -4.27
N GLU A 144 -2.82 -21.37 -4.49
CA GLU A 144 -2.59 -22.62 -5.19
C GLU A 144 -3.02 -22.48 -6.65
N THR A 145 -2.23 -23.02 -7.58
CA THR A 145 -2.50 -22.99 -9.03
C THR A 145 -2.94 -24.37 -9.53
N TYR A 146 -3.69 -24.40 -10.64
CA TYR A 146 -4.11 -25.66 -11.29
C TYR A 146 -2.94 -26.40 -11.94
N VAL A 147 -1.94 -25.65 -12.42
CA VAL A 147 -0.77 -26.22 -13.11
C VAL A 147 0.51 -25.74 -12.47
N ALA A 148 1.56 -26.52 -12.59
CA ALA A 148 2.88 -26.15 -12.11
C ALA A 148 3.47 -25.00 -12.93
N MET A 149 4.16 -24.11 -12.25
CA MET A 149 4.97 -23.07 -12.88
C MET A 149 6.28 -23.69 -13.36
N ALA A 150 6.70 -23.33 -14.56
CA ALA A 150 7.88 -23.91 -15.19
C ALA A 150 9.16 -23.35 -14.57
N ASP A 151 10.11 -24.24 -14.28
CA ASP A 151 11.42 -23.91 -13.72
C ASP A 151 12.20 -22.91 -14.60
N GLY A 152 12.91 -21.99 -13.95
CA GLY A 152 13.72 -20.96 -14.60
C GLY A 152 12.92 -19.92 -15.40
N LYS A 153 11.58 -19.89 -15.28
CA LYS A 153 10.73 -18.92 -15.95
C LYS A 153 10.26 -17.83 -15.01
N ASP A 154 10.19 -16.61 -15.54
CA ASP A 154 9.68 -15.47 -14.81
C ASP A 154 8.16 -15.37 -14.94
N TYR A 155 7.54 -15.08 -13.82
CA TYR A 155 6.11 -14.87 -13.70
C TYR A 155 5.81 -13.53 -13.05
N THR A 156 4.74 -12.91 -13.48
CA THR A 156 4.12 -11.78 -12.78
C THR A 156 2.89 -12.26 -12.02
N VAL A 157 2.68 -11.71 -10.83
CA VAL A 157 1.43 -11.83 -10.09
C VAL A 157 0.86 -10.44 -9.92
N THR A 158 -0.36 -10.26 -10.40
CA THR A 158 -1.08 -8.99 -10.26
C THR A 158 -2.29 -9.20 -9.36
N VAL A 159 -2.42 -8.36 -8.36
CA VAL A 159 -3.61 -8.26 -7.49
C VAL A 159 -4.08 -6.81 -7.55
N ALA A 160 -5.34 -6.59 -7.93
CA ALA A 160 -5.85 -5.28 -8.30
C ALA A 160 -4.96 -4.69 -9.42
N ASP A 161 -4.26 -3.59 -9.17
CA ASP A 161 -3.38 -2.92 -10.12
C ASP A 161 -1.88 -3.00 -9.73
N VAL A 162 -1.55 -3.79 -8.68
CA VAL A 162 -0.17 -3.97 -8.22
C VAL A 162 0.39 -5.28 -8.76
N THR A 163 1.50 -5.20 -9.48
CA THR A 163 2.19 -6.36 -10.05
C THR A 163 3.53 -6.61 -9.37
N LYS A 164 3.81 -7.86 -9.06
CA LYS A 164 5.11 -8.36 -8.59
C LYS A 164 5.62 -9.45 -9.50
N THR A 165 6.94 -9.56 -9.62
CA THR A 165 7.61 -10.57 -10.45
C THR A 165 8.41 -11.51 -9.56
N PHE A 166 8.46 -12.79 -9.94
CA PHE A 166 9.34 -13.78 -9.35
C PHE A 166 9.80 -14.77 -10.43
N THR A 167 10.95 -15.42 -10.20
CA THR A 167 11.42 -16.51 -11.05
C THR A 167 11.01 -17.84 -10.42
N ALA A 168 10.34 -18.71 -11.18
CA ALA A 168 9.95 -20.01 -10.70
C ALA A 168 11.14 -20.97 -10.64
N THR A 169 11.13 -21.85 -9.64
CA THR A 169 12.12 -22.93 -9.44
C THR A 169 11.42 -24.29 -9.43
N ASP A 170 12.17 -25.36 -9.53
CA ASP A 170 11.65 -26.74 -9.50
C ASP A 170 11.10 -27.15 -8.12
N GLY A 171 11.12 -26.25 -7.15
CA GLY A 171 10.63 -26.49 -5.78
C GLY A 171 11.52 -27.40 -4.95
N LYS A 172 12.70 -27.74 -5.42
CA LYS A 172 13.73 -28.43 -4.63
C LYS A 172 14.51 -27.38 -3.84
N ILE A 173 14.32 -27.37 -2.54
CA ILE A 173 15.11 -26.58 -1.58
C ILE A 173 16.13 -27.52 -0.93
#